data_c765400a17947973d2fc8c8bcc347d32
#
_entry.id   c765400a17947973d2fc8c8bcc347d32
#
_cell.length_a   1.000
_cell.length_b   1.000
_cell.length_c   1.000
_cell.angle_alpha   90.00
_cell.angle_beta   90.00
_cell.angle_gamma   90.00
#
_symmetry.space_group_name_H-M   'P 1'
#
loop_
_entity.id
_entity.type
_entity.pdbx_description
1 polymer ?
#
loop_
_entity_poly.entity_id
_entity_poly.type
_entity_poly.pdbx_seq_one_letter_code
_entity_poly.pdbx_strand_id
1 'polypeptide(L)'
;MYGQSRLAMNRASFVIWACIYACTLFRNYLKLDRMEMQYSELGRVAAIWSSRGDANAKACFGFVAPSVIDLRNRAQQQQVLTSVYQGIGWEVPRLLGMMPSAPDYYFDAAAQIRMDHWSQGRVVLVGDAGYCASPMSGQGASLALIGAHVLAGELVAASGAYQTAFQQYEKEMRPFVALNQALGLKSANLMRSKEKKNVMTWLLEHIMRITPALFINRSTQRIHQAANAITLKNYSA
;
A
#
# COMPACT_ATOMS: atom_id res chain seq x y z
N MET A 1 -17.36 30.78 24.58
CA MET A 1 -18.04 30.40 23.31
C MET A 1 -16.96 30.20 22.26
N TYR A 2 -16.41 28.98 22.14
CA TYR A 2 -15.52 28.62 21.04
C TYR A 2 -16.39 28.08 19.90
N GLY A 3 -16.53 28.90 18.86
CA GLY A 3 -17.22 28.50 17.65
C GLY A 3 -16.51 27.31 17.00
N GLN A 4 -17.18 26.19 16.93
CA GLN A 4 -16.81 25.09 16.08
C GLN A 4 -16.98 25.52 14.62
N SER A 5 -15.95 26.13 14.03
CA SER A 5 -15.81 26.14 12.57
C SER A 5 -15.54 24.69 12.15
N ARG A 6 -16.59 23.95 11.85
CA ARG A 6 -16.47 22.73 11.06
C ARG A 6 -15.82 23.14 9.76
N LEU A 7 -14.51 22.90 9.65
CA LEU A 7 -13.83 22.84 8.37
C LEU A 7 -14.62 21.81 7.53
N ALA A 8 -15.43 22.31 6.62
CA ALA A 8 -16.04 21.48 5.59
C ALA A 8 -14.89 21.03 4.69
N MET A 9 -14.13 20.06 5.18
CA MET A 9 -13.12 19.38 4.37
C MET A 9 -13.84 18.83 3.15
N ASN A 10 -13.39 19.21 1.99
CA ASN A 10 -13.79 18.64 0.70
C ASN A 10 -13.99 17.15 0.86
N ARG A 11 -15.07 16.61 0.27
CA ARG A 11 -15.47 15.21 0.41
C ARG A 11 -14.29 14.31 0.05
N ALA A 12 -13.58 13.82 1.08
CA ALA A 12 -12.64 12.74 0.90
C ALA A 12 -13.44 11.50 0.56
N SER A 13 -13.25 10.92 -0.60
CA SER A 13 -13.79 9.60 -0.90
C SER A 13 -12.74 8.56 -0.52
N PHE A 14 -13.13 7.67 0.40
CA PHE A 14 -12.36 6.49 0.73
C PHE A 14 -12.76 5.37 -0.22
N VAL A 15 -11.83 4.91 -1.02
CA VAL A 15 -12.01 3.70 -1.82
C VAL A 15 -11.38 2.57 -1.02
N ILE A 16 -12.20 1.85 -0.25
CA ILE A 16 -11.79 0.66 0.51
C ILE A 16 -12.01 -0.55 -0.39
N TRP A 17 -10.96 -1.35 -0.57
CA TRP A 17 -11.08 -2.62 -1.26
C TRP A 17 -11.24 -3.75 -0.24
N ALA A 18 -11.88 -4.83 -0.67
CA ALA A 18 -12.00 -6.03 0.16
C ALA A 18 -10.64 -6.77 0.34
N CYS A 19 -9.51 -6.09 0.17
CA CYS A 19 -8.18 -6.62 0.42
C CYS A 19 -7.71 -6.15 1.79
N ILE A 20 -7.38 -7.10 2.64
CA ILE A 20 -6.87 -6.89 4.00
C ILE A 20 -5.40 -7.30 4.02
N TYR A 21 -4.62 -6.65 4.86
CA TYR A 21 -3.27 -7.07 5.16
C TYR A 21 -3.02 -7.04 6.68
N ALA A 22 -2.26 -8.01 7.14
CA ALA A 22 -1.83 -8.13 8.53
C ALA A 22 -0.33 -8.37 8.55
N CYS A 23 0.40 -7.56 9.30
CA CYS A 23 1.85 -7.63 9.36
C CYS A 23 2.35 -7.69 10.81
N THR A 24 3.49 -8.32 11.02
CA THR A 24 4.16 -8.40 12.32
C THR A 24 5.65 -8.66 12.17
N LEU A 25 6.41 -8.30 13.20
CA LEU A 25 7.81 -8.68 13.38
C LEU A 25 7.90 -9.99 14.19
N PHE A 26 8.90 -10.78 13.87
CA PHE A 26 9.25 -11.98 14.64
C PHE A 26 10.76 -12.23 14.59
N ARG A 27 11.27 -13.05 15.52
CA ARG A 27 12.69 -13.42 15.48
C ARG A 27 13.00 -14.15 14.18
N ASN A 28 14.05 -13.74 13.47
CA ASN A 28 14.47 -14.31 12.19
C ASN A 28 15.01 -15.75 12.33
N TYR A 29 14.11 -16.68 12.65
CA TYR A 29 14.45 -18.10 12.82
C TYR A 29 14.80 -18.80 11.49
N LEU A 30 14.39 -18.21 10.37
CA LEU A 30 14.72 -18.70 9.02
C LEU A 30 16.10 -18.23 8.55
N LYS A 31 16.78 -17.38 9.35
CA LYS A 31 18.08 -16.79 9.01
C LYS A 31 18.10 -16.11 7.64
N LEU A 32 17.02 -15.45 7.28
CA LEU A 32 16.93 -14.69 6.04
C LEU A 32 17.89 -13.50 6.12
N ASP A 33 18.63 -13.24 5.04
CA ASP A 33 19.49 -12.06 4.89
C ASP A 33 19.21 -11.43 3.52
N ARG A 34 18.60 -10.26 3.49
CA ARG A 34 18.17 -9.57 2.26
C ARG A 34 17.35 -10.45 1.32
N MET A 35 16.55 -11.30 1.90
CA MET A 35 15.72 -12.25 1.18
C MET A 35 14.24 -12.03 1.52
N GLU A 36 13.42 -12.25 0.51
CA GLU A 36 11.98 -12.38 0.64
C GLU A 36 11.55 -13.77 0.21
N MET A 37 10.71 -14.40 0.99
CA MET A 37 10.03 -15.65 0.68
C MET A 37 8.53 -15.38 0.62
N GLN A 38 7.87 -15.87 -0.40
CA GLN A 38 6.45 -15.66 -0.59
C GLN A 38 5.73 -16.96 -0.91
N TYR A 39 4.63 -17.20 -0.22
CA TYR A 39 3.62 -18.17 -0.59
C TYR A 39 2.42 -17.42 -1.19
N SER A 40 1.96 -17.83 -2.36
CA SER A 40 0.85 -17.17 -3.06
C SER A 40 -0.15 -18.20 -3.55
N GLU A 41 -1.40 -18.01 -3.20
CA GLU A 41 -2.54 -18.78 -3.66
C GLU A 41 -3.70 -17.84 -4.02
N LEU A 42 -4.74 -18.38 -4.63
CA LEU A 42 -5.93 -17.64 -5.04
C LEU A 42 -6.48 -16.73 -3.92
N GLY A 43 -6.44 -15.40 -4.13
CA GLY A 43 -6.99 -14.42 -3.20
C GLY A 43 -6.22 -14.23 -1.90
N ARG A 44 -5.09 -14.91 -1.69
CA ARG A 44 -4.29 -14.82 -0.47
C ARG A 44 -2.79 -14.95 -0.74
N VAL A 45 -2.00 -14.23 0.04
CA VAL A 45 -0.54 -14.24 -0.03
C VAL A 45 0.03 -14.17 1.39
N ALA A 46 1.09 -14.92 1.65
CA ALA A 46 1.90 -14.78 2.85
C ALA A 46 3.33 -14.51 2.43
N ALA A 47 3.95 -13.47 2.95
CA ALA A 47 5.31 -13.07 2.65
C ALA A 47 6.12 -12.94 3.94
N ILE A 48 7.39 -13.30 3.87
CA ILE A 48 8.37 -13.16 4.95
C ILE A 48 9.60 -12.51 4.34
N TRP A 49 10.12 -11.46 4.98
CA TRP A 49 11.36 -10.82 4.52
C TRP A 49 12.20 -10.33 5.67
N SER A 50 13.49 -10.21 5.44
CA SER A 50 14.44 -9.64 6.37
C SER A 50 15.42 -8.71 5.66
N SER A 51 15.83 -7.66 6.36
CA SER A 51 16.87 -6.75 5.93
C SER A 51 18.26 -7.34 6.25
N ARG A 52 19.32 -6.69 5.75
CA ARG A 52 20.69 -7.13 5.97
C ARG A 52 21.05 -7.16 7.47
N GLY A 53 21.47 -8.31 7.94
CA GLY A 53 21.94 -8.48 9.32
C GLY A 53 20.87 -8.28 10.39
N ASP A 54 19.59 -8.26 10.01
CA ASP A 54 18.48 -8.06 10.95
C ASP A 54 18.23 -9.34 11.75
N ALA A 55 18.24 -9.21 13.07
CA ALA A 55 17.86 -10.31 13.98
C ALA A 55 16.36 -10.63 13.90
N ASN A 56 15.57 -9.72 13.35
CA ASN A 56 14.13 -9.88 13.13
C ASN A 56 13.81 -10.04 11.64
N ALA A 57 12.69 -10.68 11.39
CA ALA A 57 12.06 -10.73 10.08
C ALA A 57 10.63 -10.20 10.18
N LYS A 58 10.11 -9.73 9.07
CA LYS A 58 8.72 -9.28 8.94
C LYS A 58 7.89 -10.34 8.25
N ALA A 59 6.69 -10.60 8.75
CA ALA A 59 5.68 -11.38 8.05
C ALA A 59 4.51 -10.50 7.68
N CYS A 60 3.97 -10.69 6.50
CA CYS A 60 2.77 -10.02 6.05
C CYS A 60 1.83 -11.01 5.38
N PHE A 61 0.57 -10.96 5.76
CA PHE A 61 -0.53 -11.70 5.16
C PHE A 61 -1.41 -10.73 4.39
N GLY A 62 -1.67 -11.01 3.13
CA GLY A 62 -2.62 -10.26 2.31
C GLY A 62 -3.71 -11.19 1.80
N PHE A 63 -4.97 -10.80 1.92
CA PHE A 63 -6.10 -11.62 1.48
C PHE A 63 -7.31 -10.79 1.07
N VAL A 64 -8.18 -11.41 0.27
CA VAL A 64 -9.50 -10.85 -0.02
C VAL A 64 -10.43 -11.17 1.14
N ALA A 65 -11.01 -10.14 1.75
CA ALA A 65 -11.89 -10.32 2.90
C ALA A 65 -13.19 -11.03 2.49
N PRO A 66 -13.58 -12.11 3.20
CA PRO A 66 -14.82 -12.83 2.91
C PRO A 66 -16.07 -12.03 3.31
N SER A 67 -15.92 -11.06 4.21
CA SER A 67 -17.01 -10.25 4.77
C SER A 67 -16.47 -8.92 5.29
N VAL A 68 -17.36 -8.05 5.77
CA VAL A 68 -16.96 -6.82 6.49
C VAL A 68 -16.32 -7.21 7.82
N ILE A 69 -15.13 -6.68 8.08
CA ILE A 69 -14.34 -6.94 9.29
C ILE A 69 -14.26 -5.64 10.10
N ASP A 70 -14.51 -5.74 11.39
CA ASP A 70 -14.23 -4.63 12.31
C ASP A 70 -12.71 -4.51 12.52
N LEU A 71 -12.13 -3.47 11.91
CA LEU A 71 -10.69 -3.19 11.97
C LEU A 71 -10.20 -2.77 13.37
N ARG A 72 -11.09 -2.66 14.37
CA ARG A 72 -10.74 -2.34 15.76
C ARG A 72 -10.84 -3.55 16.68
N ASN A 73 -11.48 -4.64 16.22
CA ASN A 73 -11.68 -5.85 17.00
C ASN A 73 -10.56 -6.88 16.74
N ARG A 74 -9.53 -6.88 17.60
CA ARG A 74 -8.36 -7.76 17.44
C ARG A 74 -8.75 -9.25 17.44
N ALA A 75 -9.71 -9.67 18.23
CA ALA A 75 -10.16 -11.06 18.27
C ALA A 75 -10.80 -11.48 16.93
N GLN A 76 -11.64 -10.62 16.36
CA GLN A 76 -12.25 -10.87 15.05
C GLN A 76 -11.18 -10.88 13.93
N GLN A 77 -10.21 -9.98 13.98
CA GLN A 77 -9.09 -9.95 13.02
C GLN A 77 -8.33 -11.26 13.02
N GLN A 78 -7.95 -11.76 14.20
CA GLN A 78 -7.23 -13.02 14.35
C GLN A 78 -8.06 -14.22 13.90
N GLN A 79 -9.35 -14.25 14.23
CA GLN A 79 -10.27 -15.31 13.81
C GLN A 79 -10.40 -15.36 12.28
N VAL A 80 -10.61 -14.22 11.64
CA VAL A 80 -10.69 -14.15 10.17
C VAL A 80 -9.38 -14.58 9.53
N LEU A 81 -8.25 -14.08 10.02
CA LEU A 81 -6.94 -14.45 9.51
C LEU A 81 -6.71 -15.96 9.61
N THR A 82 -6.99 -16.56 10.77
CA THR A 82 -6.87 -18.01 10.97
C THR A 82 -7.80 -18.78 10.02
N SER A 83 -9.05 -18.36 9.84
CA SER A 83 -10.00 -19.03 8.96
C SER A 83 -9.60 -18.94 7.49
N VAL A 84 -9.13 -17.79 7.04
CA VAL A 84 -8.71 -17.58 5.65
C VAL A 84 -7.49 -18.42 5.30
N TYR A 85 -6.57 -18.60 6.24
CA TYR A 85 -5.33 -19.34 6.02
C TYR A 85 -5.39 -20.79 6.53
N GLN A 86 -6.56 -21.27 6.95
CA GLN A 86 -6.75 -22.66 7.39
C GLN A 86 -6.35 -23.65 6.30
N GLY A 87 -5.61 -24.67 6.69
CA GLY A 87 -5.18 -25.76 5.79
C GLY A 87 -4.02 -25.41 4.87
N ILE A 88 -3.47 -24.19 4.96
CA ILE A 88 -2.24 -23.83 4.25
C ILE A 88 -1.03 -24.39 5.01
N GLY A 89 -0.13 -25.02 4.28
CA GLY A 89 1.17 -25.47 4.79
C GLY A 89 2.21 -24.35 4.85
N TRP A 90 3.44 -24.67 4.48
CA TRP A 90 4.62 -23.78 4.51
C TRP A 90 4.86 -23.24 5.93
N GLU A 91 5.27 -21.99 6.08
CA GLU A 91 5.48 -21.32 7.39
C GLU A 91 4.19 -20.69 7.97
N VAL A 92 3.07 -20.74 7.23
CA VAL A 92 1.82 -20.07 7.62
C VAL A 92 1.31 -20.49 9.00
N PRO A 93 1.23 -21.79 9.36
CA PRO A 93 0.74 -22.18 10.69
C PRO A 93 1.59 -21.63 11.82
N ARG A 94 2.90 -21.60 11.65
CA ARG A 94 3.85 -21.07 12.63
C ARG A 94 3.70 -19.56 12.80
N LEU A 95 3.59 -18.82 11.69
CA LEU A 95 3.41 -17.37 11.70
C LEU A 95 2.07 -16.99 12.35
N LEU A 96 0.99 -17.67 12.03
CA LEU A 96 -0.32 -17.46 12.66
C LEU A 96 -0.28 -17.69 14.17
N GLY A 97 0.46 -18.70 14.63
CA GLY A 97 0.64 -18.97 16.06
C GLY A 97 1.42 -17.89 16.82
N MET A 98 2.30 -17.16 16.13
CA MET A 98 3.09 -16.08 16.74
C MET A 98 2.35 -14.73 16.77
N MET A 99 1.43 -14.49 15.85
CA MET A 99 0.74 -13.20 15.72
C MET A 99 -0.04 -12.71 16.94
N PRO A 100 -0.76 -13.57 17.70
CA PRO A 100 -1.52 -13.11 18.86
C PRO A 100 -0.68 -12.42 19.93
N SER A 101 0.57 -12.86 20.11
CA SER A 101 1.52 -12.32 21.08
C SER A 101 2.45 -11.25 20.52
N ALA A 102 2.35 -10.93 19.24
CA ALA A 102 3.22 -9.95 18.61
C ALA A 102 2.94 -8.53 19.11
N PRO A 103 3.97 -7.78 19.56
CA PRO A 103 3.79 -6.43 20.10
C PRO A 103 3.44 -5.41 19.02
N ASP A 104 3.85 -5.65 17.79
CA ASP A 104 3.70 -4.77 16.63
C ASP A 104 2.66 -5.26 15.62
N TYR A 105 1.75 -6.13 16.06
CA TYR A 105 0.68 -6.64 15.19
C TYR A 105 -0.12 -5.50 14.56
N TYR A 106 -0.10 -5.44 13.25
CA TYR A 106 -0.80 -4.46 12.45
C TYR A 106 -1.79 -5.15 11.51
N PHE A 107 -3.02 -4.63 11.44
CA PHE A 107 -4.08 -5.17 10.61
C PHE A 107 -4.91 -4.02 10.05
N ASP A 108 -5.04 -3.96 8.72
CA ASP A 108 -5.77 -2.87 8.06
C ASP A 108 -6.31 -3.29 6.69
N ALA A 109 -7.21 -2.48 6.16
CA ALA A 109 -7.72 -2.61 4.81
C ALA A 109 -6.87 -1.83 3.81
N ALA A 110 -6.66 -2.40 2.64
CA ALA A 110 -6.06 -1.67 1.54
C ALA A 110 -7.05 -0.61 1.04
N ALA A 111 -6.72 0.66 1.27
CA ALA A 111 -7.58 1.79 0.93
C ALA A 111 -6.82 2.85 0.12
N GLN A 112 -7.57 3.69 -0.59
CA GLN A 112 -7.06 4.93 -1.20
C GLN A 112 -7.81 6.12 -0.66
N ILE A 113 -7.12 7.27 -0.62
CA ILE A 113 -7.74 8.57 -0.37
C ILE A 113 -7.78 9.33 -1.69
N ARG A 114 -8.98 9.77 -2.08
CA ARG A 114 -9.22 10.62 -3.24
C ARG A 114 -9.94 11.88 -2.80
N MET A 115 -9.35 13.02 -3.13
CA MET A 115 -9.87 14.34 -2.78
C MET A 115 -9.82 15.25 -3.99
N ASP A 116 -10.83 16.10 -4.12
CA ASP A 116 -10.90 17.10 -5.19
C ASP A 116 -9.79 18.16 -5.03
N HIS A 117 -9.50 18.55 -3.78
CA HIS A 117 -8.44 19.48 -3.44
C HIS A 117 -7.68 18.99 -2.21
N TRP A 118 -6.37 19.26 -2.19
CA TRP A 118 -5.50 18.90 -1.08
C TRP A 118 -5.20 20.08 -0.16
N SER A 119 -5.70 21.27 -0.49
CA SER A 119 -5.49 22.48 0.31
C SER A 119 -6.79 23.21 0.56
N GLN A 120 -6.85 23.89 1.72
CA GLN A 120 -7.92 24.79 2.09
C GLN A 120 -7.38 25.92 2.99
N GLY A 121 -7.50 27.18 2.56
CA GLY A 121 -6.94 28.30 3.28
C GLY A 121 -5.43 28.15 3.44
N ARG A 122 -4.95 28.10 4.68
CA ARG A 122 -3.53 27.96 5.02
C ARG A 122 -3.10 26.53 5.34
N VAL A 123 -3.96 25.55 5.12
CA VAL A 123 -3.70 24.14 5.38
C VAL A 123 -3.53 23.42 4.06
N VAL A 124 -2.51 22.57 3.97
CA VAL A 124 -2.25 21.69 2.81
C VAL A 124 -1.91 20.28 3.31
N LEU A 125 -2.39 19.26 2.60
CA LEU A 125 -2.16 17.87 2.90
C LEU A 125 -1.02 17.31 2.04
N VAL A 126 -0.21 16.44 2.62
CA VAL A 126 0.92 15.78 1.96
C VAL A 126 0.87 14.28 2.26
N GLY A 127 1.24 13.47 1.27
CA GLY A 127 1.31 12.01 1.42
C GLY A 127 -0.06 11.37 1.62
N ASP A 128 -0.12 10.36 2.47
CA ASP A 128 -1.32 9.55 2.69
C ASP A 128 -2.52 10.36 3.20
N ALA A 129 -2.28 11.50 3.88
CA ALA A 129 -3.35 12.37 4.35
C ALA A 129 -4.18 12.97 3.21
N GLY A 130 -3.58 13.23 2.05
CA GLY A 130 -4.24 13.86 0.89
C GLY A 130 -4.50 12.92 -0.27
N TYR A 131 -3.61 11.94 -0.50
CA TYR A 131 -3.62 11.15 -1.72
C TYR A 131 -3.07 9.73 -1.56
N CYS A 132 -3.34 9.07 -0.46
CA CYS A 132 -2.94 7.67 -0.24
C CYS A 132 -3.21 6.83 -1.48
N ALA A 133 -2.17 6.18 -2.01
CA ALA A 133 -2.27 5.34 -3.20
C ALA A 133 -2.54 3.87 -2.88
N SER A 134 -2.75 3.53 -1.62
CA SER A 134 -2.84 2.18 -1.07
C SER A 134 -1.48 1.47 -0.94
N PRO A 135 -1.30 0.62 0.07
CA PRO A 135 -0.16 -0.28 0.18
C PRO A 135 0.06 -1.14 -1.07
N MET A 136 -1.02 -1.45 -1.79
CA MET A 136 -0.99 -2.22 -3.03
C MET A 136 -0.25 -1.53 -4.19
N SER A 137 0.04 -0.23 -4.09
CA SER A 137 0.88 0.51 -5.05
C SER A 137 2.37 0.32 -4.79
N GLY A 138 2.77 0.07 -3.54
CA GLY A 138 4.16 0.04 -3.09
C GLY A 138 4.88 1.40 -3.15
N GLN A 139 4.15 2.51 -3.39
CA GLN A 139 4.72 3.83 -3.69
C GLN A 139 4.40 4.91 -2.63
N GLY A 140 3.82 4.55 -1.48
CA GLY A 140 3.40 5.52 -0.48
C GLY A 140 4.52 6.44 0.00
N ALA A 141 5.67 5.86 0.38
CA ALA A 141 6.84 6.63 0.83
C ALA A 141 7.38 7.56 -0.27
N SER A 142 7.47 7.09 -1.51
CA SER A 142 7.91 7.89 -2.66
C SER A 142 6.98 9.08 -2.90
N LEU A 143 5.65 8.85 -2.85
CA LEU A 143 4.64 9.89 -3.00
C LEU A 143 4.75 10.95 -1.90
N ALA A 144 4.98 10.53 -0.65
CA ALA A 144 5.11 11.46 0.47
C ALA A 144 6.39 12.31 0.38
N LEU A 145 7.53 11.69 0.08
CA LEU A 145 8.82 12.38 -0.04
C LEU A 145 8.84 13.36 -1.23
N ILE A 146 8.38 12.91 -2.39
CA ILE A 146 8.28 13.74 -3.60
C ILE A 146 7.29 14.87 -3.37
N GLY A 147 6.14 14.59 -2.78
CA GLY A 147 5.14 15.61 -2.46
C GLY A 147 5.66 16.68 -1.51
N ALA A 148 6.42 16.29 -0.48
CA ALA A 148 7.04 17.25 0.43
C ALA A 148 8.10 18.11 -0.28
N HIS A 149 8.91 17.50 -1.17
CA HIS A 149 9.91 18.22 -1.96
C HIS A 149 9.25 19.24 -2.91
N VAL A 150 8.22 18.83 -3.66
CA VAL A 150 7.50 19.72 -4.58
C VAL A 150 6.82 20.84 -3.81
N LEU A 151 6.14 20.56 -2.70
CA LEU A 151 5.49 21.57 -1.89
C LEU A 151 6.49 22.61 -1.37
N ALA A 152 7.61 22.16 -0.82
CA ALA A 152 8.66 23.07 -0.33
C ALA A 152 9.23 23.93 -1.46
N GLY A 153 9.51 23.34 -2.61
CA GLY A 153 10.02 24.04 -3.77
C GLY A 153 9.05 25.07 -4.32
N GLU A 154 7.77 24.75 -4.42
CA GLU A 154 6.76 25.71 -4.89
C GLU A 154 6.54 26.85 -3.88
N LEU A 155 6.67 26.61 -2.56
CA LEU A 155 6.65 27.66 -1.56
C LEU A 155 7.83 28.64 -1.69
N VAL A 156 9.01 28.13 -1.97
CA VAL A 156 10.20 28.96 -2.27
C VAL A 156 9.99 29.74 -3.55
N ALA A 157 9.60 29.09 -4.64
CA ALA A 157 9.38 29.73 -5.95
C ALA A 157 8.30 30.81 -5.91
N ALA A 158 7.27 30.64 -5.08
CA ALA A 158 6.20 31.62 -4.88
C ALA A 158 6.55 32.68 -3.83
N SER A 159 7.80 32.76 -3.33
CA SER A 159 8.23 33.70 -2.28
C SER A 159 7.28 33.72 -1.06
N GLY A 160 6.75 32.56 -0.68
CA GLY A 160 5.83 32.39 0.44
C GLY A 160 4.36 32.71 0.15
N ALA A 161 3.98 33.03 -1.11
CA ALA A 161 2.59 33.18 -1.52
C ALA A 161 1.92 31.78 -1.57
N TYR A 162 1.46 31.32 -0.40
CA TYR A 162 1.01 29.93 -0.20
C TYR A 162 -0.15 29.50 -1.10
N GLN A 163 -1.07 30.40 -1.47
CA GLN A 163 -2.17 30.07 -2.38
C GLN A 163 -1.65 29.63 -3.76
N THR A 164 -0.69 30.38 -4.30
CA THR A 164 -0.05 30.06 -5.57
C THR A 164 0.76 28.78 -5.44
N ALA A 165 1.56 28.64 -4.38
CA ALA A 165 2.37 27.47 -4.11
C ALA A 165 1.51 26.19 -4.03
N PHE A 166 0.39 26.22 -3.29
CA PHE A 166 -0.49 25.05 -3.14
C PHE A 166 -1.16 24.65 -4.47
N GLN A 167 -1.57 25.62 -5.29
CA GLN A 167 -2.10 25.35 -6.62
C GLN A 167 -1.07 24.67 -7.54
N GLN A 168 0.16 25.18 -7.55
CA GLN A 168 1.24 24.59 -8.36
C GLN A 168 1.65 23.20 -7.84
N TYR A 169 1.73 23.02 -6.52
CA TYR A 169 1.95 21.72 -5.91
C TYR A 169 0.90 20.69 -6.33
N GLU A 170 -0.39 21.03 -6.23
CA GLU A 170 -1.45 20.12 -6.68
C GLU A 170 -1.36 19.82 -8.17
N LYS A 171 -1.13 20.82 -9.00
CA LYS A 171 -1.01 20.68 -10.45
C LYS A 171 0.14 19.74 -10.83
N GLU A 172 1.28 19.88 -10.18
CA GLU A 172 2.47 19.07 -10.43
C GLU A 172 2.29 17.62 -9.97
N MET A 173 1.72 17.43 -8.78
CA MET A 173 1.62 16.12 -8.15
C MET A 173 0.45 15.27 -8.67
N ARG A 174 -0.65 15.85 -9.14
CA ARG A 174 -1.87 15.10 -9.52
C ARG A 174 -1.65 14.02 -10.55
N PRO A 175 -0.92 14.24 -11.66
CA PRO A 175 -0.68 13.18 -12.64
C PRO A 175 0.11 12.00 -12.03
N PHE A 176 1.12 12.30 -11.22
CA PHE A 176 1.96 11.30 -10.55
C PHE A 176 1.14 10.48 -9.54
N VAL A 177 0.32 11.15 -8.72
CA VAL A 177 -0.60 10.49 -7.78
C VAL A 177 -1.61 9.60 -8.50
N ALA A 178 -2.22 10.09 -9.59
CA ALA A 178 -3.21 9.33 -10.34
C ALA A 178 -2.65 8.02 -10.92
N LEU A 179 -1.43 8.05 -11.46
CA LEU A 179 -0.74 6.85 -11.96
C LEU A 179 -0.49 5.83 -10.85
N ASN A 180 -0.03 6.29 -9.69
CA ASN A 180 0.24 5.42 -8.54
C ASN A 180 -1.05 4.87 -7.91
N GLN A 181 -2.12 5.65 -7.88
CA GLN A 181 -3.45 5.16 -7.49
C GLN A 181 -3.98 4.12 -8.47
N ALA A 182 -3.81 4.32 -9.77
CA ALA A 182 -4.19 3.34 -10.79
C ALA A 182 -3.40 2.03 -10.66
N LEU A 183 -2.09 2.12 -10.34
CA LEU A 183 -1.26 0.95 -10.05
C LEU A 183 -1.82 0.15 -8.86
N GLY A 184 -2.11 0.82 -7.74
CA GLY A 184 -2.70 0.19 -6.55
C GLY A 184 -4.03 -0.50 -6.85
N LEU A 185 -4.93 0.17 -7.59
CA LEU A 185 -6.22 -0.39 -8.02
C LEU A 185 -6.03 -1.66 -8.88
N LYS A 186 -5.08 -1.63 -9.81
CA LYS A 186 -4.79 -2.77 -10.68
C LYS A 186 -4.26 -3.97 -9.88
N SER A 187 -3.38 -3.73 -8.92
CA SER A 187 -2.83 -4.77 -8.04
C SER A 187 -3.94 -5.41 -7.19
N ALA A 188 -4.83 -4.61 -6.61
CA ALA A 188 -5.97 -5.09 -5.84
C ALA A 188 -6.96 -5.91 -6.70
N ASN A 189 -7.26 -5.45 -7.91
CA ASN A 189 -8.12 -6.17 -8.84
C ASN A 189 -7.51 -7.50 -9.28
N LEU A 190 -6.19 -7.56 -9.46
CA LEU A 190 -5.50 -8.80 -9.78
C LEU A 190 -5.62 -9.81 -8.63
N MET A 191 -5.51 -9.36 -7.38
CA MET A 191 -5.69 -10.21 -6.21
C MET A 191 -7.13 -10.77 -6.13
N ARG A 192 -8.13 -9.94 -6.38
CA ARG A 192 -9.55 -10.34 -6.42
C ARG A 192 -9.90 -11.24 -7.59
N SER A 193 -9.34 -11.02 -8.78
CA SER A 193 -9.65 -11.80 -9.98
C SER A 193 -9.20 -13.26 -9.87
N LYS A 194 -8.20 -13.53 -9.04
CA LYS A 194 -7.73 -14.89 -8.74
C LYS A 194 -8.74 -15.72 -7.94
N GLU A 195 -9.80 -15.12 -7.40
CA GLU A 195 -10.88 -15.86 -6.72
C GLU A 195 -11.71 -16.74 -7.67
N LYS A 196 -11.76 -16.42 -8.96
CA LYS A 196 -12.52 -17.22 -9.94
C LYS A 196 -11.58 -18.24 -10.61
N LYS A 197 -11.66 -19.49 -10.19
CA LYS A 197 -10.97 -20.62 -10.83
C LYS A 197 -11.53 -20.81 -12.25
N ASN A 198 -10.86 -20.22 -13.24
CA ASN A 198 -11.06 -20.58 -14.65
C ASN A 198 -9.87 -21.40 -15.13
N VAL A 199 -10.09 -22.28 -16.10
CA VAL A 199 -9.03 -23.07 -16.78
C VAL A 199 -7.87 -22.16 -17.22
N MET A 200 -8.19 -20.91 -17.62
CA MET A 200 -7.21 -19.91 -18.01
C MET A 200 -6.31 -19.47 -16.82
N THR A 201 -6.85 -19.36 -15.61
CA THR A 201 -6.04 -19.03 -14.42
C THR A 201 -5.14 -20.18 -14.02
N TRP A 202 -5.62 -21.41 -14.11
CA TRP A 202 -4.79 -22.61 -13.90
C TRP A 202 -3.64 -22.68 -14.92
N LEU A 203 -3.92 -22.44 -16.20
CA LEU A 203 -2.91 -22.42 -17.26
C LEU A 203 -1.87 -21.32 -17.03
N LEU A 204 -2.32 -20.10 -16.64
CA LEU A 204 -1.43 -18.99 -16.31
C LEU A 204 -0.54 -19.29 -15.08
N GLU A 205 -1.06 -19.97 -14.07
CA GLU A 205 -0.28 -20.40 -12.91
C GLU A 205 0.80 -21.42 -13.30
N HIS A 206 0.48 -22.35 -14.20
CA HIS A 206 1.47 -23.31 -14.73
C HIS A 206 2.53 -22.62 -15.56
N ILE A 207 2.15 -21.68 -16.44
CA ILE A 207 3.09 -20.89 -17.24
C ILE A 207 3.97 -20.01 -16.35
N MET A 208 3.43 -19.41 -15.28
CA MET A 208 4.22 -18.62 -14.32
C MET A 208 5.24 -19.46 -13.55
N ARG A 209 4.95 -20.74 -13.28
CA ARG A 209 5.92 -21.65 -12.67
C ARG A 209 7.09 -21.99 -13.61
N ILE A 210 6.84 -22.03 -14.91
CA ILE A 210 7.83 -22.40 -15.93
C ILE A 210 8.64 -21.17 -16.39
N THR A 211 8.03 -19.98 -16.42
CA THR A 211 8.66 -18.74 -16.91
C THR A 211 8.47 -17.55 -15.95
N PRO A 212 8.96 -17.64 -14.72
CA PRO A 212 8.76 -16.59 -13.72
C PRO A 212 9.35 -15.23 -14.15
N ALA A 213 10.48 -15.23 -14.87
CA ALA A 213 11.20 -14.03 -15.28
C ALA A 213 10.37 -13.08 -16.19
N LEU A 214 9.52 -13.64 -17.07
CA LEU A 214 8.71 -12.80 -18.00
C LEU A 214 7.59 -12.03 -17.27
N PHE A 215 7.05 -12.58 -16.19
CA PHE A 215 5.98 -11.94 -15.42
C PHE A 215 6.54 -10.94 -14.39
N ILE A 216 7.69 -11.27 -13.77
CA ILE A 216 8.40 -10.37 -12.87
C ILE A 216 8.79 -9.09 -13.63
N ASN A 217 9.38 -9.19 -14.82
CA ASN A 217 9.76 -8.02 -15.61
C ASN A 217 8.59 -7.08 -15.94
N ARG A 218 7.42 -7.58 -16.28
CA ARG A 218 6.25 -6.73 -16.60
C ARG A 218 5.67 -6.00 -15.39
N SER A 219 5.64 -6.64 -14.22
CA SER A 219 5.17 -5.99 -12.99
C SER A 219 6.19 -4.96 -12.51
N THR A 220 7.48 -5.29 -12.54
CA THR A 220 8.58 -4.40 -12.18
C THR A 220 8.63 -3.18 -13.10
N GLN A 221 8.48 -3.35 -14.42
CA GLN A 221 8.43 -2.23 -15.36
C GLN A 221 7.30 -1.25 -15.06
N ARG A 222 6.11 -1.71 -14.66
CA ARG A 222 4.99 -0.83 -14.30
C ARG A 222 5.25 -0.04 -13.03
N ILE A 223 5.86 -0.68 -12.03
CA ILE A 223 6.28 -0.01 -10.80
C ILE A 223 7.33 1.05 -11.14
N HIS A 224 8.33 0.72 -11.94
CA HIS A 224 9.33 1.69 -12.41
C HIS A 224 8.71 2.82 -13.22
N GLN A 225 7.77 2.55 -14.12
CA GLN A 225 7.08 3.59 -14.88
C GLN A 225 6.29 4.53 -13.95
N ALA A 226 5.58 3.99 -12.96
CA ALA A 226 4.84 4.80 -12.00
C ALA A 226 5.77 5.58 -11.07
N ALA A 227 6.88 5.00 -10.63
CA ALA A 227 7.86 5.65 -9.77
C ALA A 227 8.62 6.79 -10.48
N ASN A 228 8.87 6.64 -11.79
CA ASN A 228 9.61 7.62 -12.60
C ASN A 228 8.69 8.55 -13.41
N ALA A 229 7.40 8.59 -13.11
CA ALA A 229 6.43 9.38 -13.88
C ALA A 229 6.41 10.87 -13.56
N ILE A 230 7.32 11.34 -12.71
CA ILE A 230 7.48 12.75 -12.37
C ILE A 230 8.91 13.19 -12.64
N THR A 231 9.07 14.34 -13.28
CA THR A 231 10.36 15.03 -13.43
C THR A 231 10.40 16.15 -12.41
N LEU A 232 11.31 16.06 -11.45
CA LEU A 232 11.45 17.08 -10.41
C LEU A 232 12.05 18.35 -11.00
N LYS A 233 11.45 19.49 -10.67
CA LYS A 233 12.01 20.80 -10.99
C LYS A 233 13.25 21.05 -10.12
N ASN A 234 14.21 21.80 -10.68
CA ASN A 234 15.31 22.31 -9.89
C ASN A 234 14.83 23.61 -9.21
N TYR A 235 14.68 23.57 -7.91
CA TYR A 235 14.29 24.72 -7.09
C TYR A 235 15.51 25.44 -6.45
N SER A 236 16.74 25.07 -6.86
CA SER A 236 17.94 25.79 -6.41
C SER A 236 17.88 27.21 -6.96
N ALA A 237 17.79 28.18 -6.06
CA ALA A 237 17.95 29.59 -6.37
C ALA A 237 19.42 29.93 -6.61
#